data_a460eacf8e9fb041993866dbd8f7f2c6
#
_entry.id   a460eacf8e9fb041993866dbd8f7f2c6
#
_cell.length_a   1.000
_cell.length_b   1.000
_cell.length_c   1.000
_cell.angle_alpha   90.00
_cell.angle_beta   90.00
_cell.angle_gamma   90.00
#
_symmetry.space_group_name_H-M   'P 1'
#
loop_
_entity.id
_entity.type
_entity.pdbx_description
1 polymer ?
#
loop_
_entity_poly.entity_id
_entity_poly.type
_entity_poly.pdbx_seq_one_letter_code
_entity_poly.pdbx_strand_id
1 'polypeptide(L)' 'MLVLSRKKDESVVINNDIRIVVVEIRGDKVRLGVEAPKEVPVHRS' A
#
# COMPACT_ATOMS: atom_id res chain seq x y z
N MET A 1 4.55 -14.22 8.41
CA MET A 1 4.02 -12.97 7.83
C MET A 1 3.30 -13.27 6.51
N LEU A 2 2.45 -12.38 6.08
CA LEU A 2 1.80 -12.53 4.79
C LEU A 2 2.63 -11.86 3.71
N VAL A 3 2.93 -12.59 2.65
CA VAL A 3 3.68 -12.06 1.50
C VAL A 3 2.80 -12.25 0.26
N LEU A 4 2.69 -11.20 -0.54
CA LEU A 4 1.89 -11.27 -1.76
C LEU A 4 2.49 -10.36 -2.83
N SER A 5 2.07 -10.57 -4.08
CA SER A 5 2.53 -9.78 -5.20
C SER A 5 1.38 -8.96 -5.76
N ARG A 6 1.65 -7.71 -6.09
CA ARG A 6 0.66 -6.84 -6.72
C ARG A 6 1.29 -6.13 -7.91
N LYS A 7 0.49 -5.92 -8.94
CA LYS A 7 0.91 -5.15 -10.11
C LYS A 7 0.52 -3.69 -9.93
N LYS A 8 1.01 -2.85 -10.83
CA LYS A 8 0.63 -1.44 -10.85
C LYS A 8 -0.90 -1.30 -10.83
N ASP A 9 -1.38 -0.36 -10.05
CA ASP A 9 -2.81 -0.03 -9.87
C ASP A 9 -3.60 -1.09 -9.10
N GLU A 10 -2.95 -2.13 -8.63
CA GLU A 10 -3.59 -3.11 -7.75
C GLU A 10 -3.37 -2.72 -6.30
N SER A 11 -4.23 -3.24 -5.43
CA SER A 11 -4.20 -2.83 -4.03
C SER A 11 -4.28 -4.02 -3.09
N VAL A 12 -3.97 -3.73 -1.82
CA VAL A 12 -4.14 -4.65 -0.70
C VAL A 12 -5.00 -3.94 0.34
N VAL A 13 -5.99 -4.65 0.88
CA VAL A 13 -6.85 -4.09 1.91
C VAL A 13 -6.52 -4.74 3.25
N ILE A 14 -6.34 -3.90 4.27
CA ILE A 14 -6.03 -4.35 5.62
C ILE A 14 -7.15 -3.86 6.54
N ASN A 15 -7.73 -4.78 7.29
CA ASN A 15 -8.75 -4.46 8.30
C ASN A 15 -9.95 -3.70 7.72
N ASN A 16 -10.27 -3.90 6.45
CA ASN A 16 -11.40 -3.29 5.74
C ASN A 16 -11.36 -1.77 5.60
N ASP A 17 -10.43 -1.09 6.24
CA ASP A 17 -10.39 0.38 6.23
C ASP A 17 -9.04 0.97 5.83
N ILE A 18 -8.05 0.13 5.59
CA ILE A 18 -6.73 0.58 5.14
C ILE A 18 -6.49 -0.03 3.76
N ARG A 19 -6.15 0.81 2.80
CA ARG A 19 -5.87 0.35 1.45
C ARG A 19 -4.47 0.81 1.04
N ILE A 20 -3.67 -0.14 0.56
CA ILE A 20 -2.34 0.14 0.04
C ILE A 20 -2.38 -0.12 -1.45
N VAL A 21 -2.03 0.88 -2.25
CA VAL A 21 -2.11 0.82 -3.70
C VAL A 21 -0.71 0.91 -4.28
N VAL A 22 -0.43 0.08 -5.27
CA VAL A 22 0.82 0.20 -6.04
C VAL A 22 0.60 1.28 -7.08
N VAL A 23 1.16 2.46 -6.83
CA VAL A 23 0.96 3.63 -7.70
C VAL A 23 1.85 3.54 -8.93
N GLU A 24 3.10 3.14 -8.74
CA GLU A 24 4.06 3.09 -9.83
C GLU A 24 5.17 2.10 -9.49
N ILE A 25 5.69 1.43 -10.51
CA ILE A 25 6.86 0.55 -10.38
C ILE A 25 7.92 1.07 -11.33
N ARG A 26 9.10 1.38 -10.79
CA ARG A 26 10.23 1.87 -11.57
C ARG A 26 11.50 1.13 -11.18
N GLY A 27 11.94 0.20 -12.05
CA GLY A 27 13.16 -0.53 -11.79
C GLY A 27 13.13 -1.22 -10.44
N ASP A 28 14.01 -0.80 -9.54
CA ASP A 28 14.11 -1.36 -8.19
C ASP A 28 13.31 -0.59 -7.15
N LYS A 29 12.49 0.38 -7.58
CA LYS A 29 11.69 1.20 -6.67
C LYS A 29 10.21 1.01 -6.92
N VAL A 30 9.43 1.09 -5.86
CA VAL A 30 7.98 1.00 -5.92
C VAL A 30 7.39 2.18 -5.17
N ARG A 31 6.42 2.85 -5.78
CA ARG A 31 5.68 3.92 -5.12
C ARG A 31 4.36 3.35 -4.62
N LEU A 32 4.11 3.54 -3.34
CA LEU A 32 2.90 3.04 -2.69
C LEU A 32 2.06 4.20 -2.19
N GLY A 33 0.75 4.10 -2.43
CA GLY A 33 -0.21 5.02 -1.84
C GLY A 33 -0.90 4.32 -0.69
N VAL A 34 -1.09 5.02 0.43
CA VAL A 34 -1.76 4.45 1.58
C VAL A 34 -2.99 5.30 1.90
N GLU A 35 -4.15 4.64 1.95
CA GLU A 35 -5.41 5.26 2.38
C GLU A 35 -5.79 4.67 3.72
N ALA A 36 -6.03 5.53 4.71
CA ALA A 36 -6.38 5.09 6.05
C ALA A 36 -7.23 6.17 6.73
N PRO A 37 -8.02 5.77 7.76
CA PRO A 37 -8.75 6.76 8.55
C PRO A 37 -7.80 7.69 9.28
N LYS A 38 -8.29 8.87 9.67
CA LYS A 38 -7.48 9.89 10.31
C LYS A 38 -6.82 9.41 11.60
N GLU A 39 -7.50 8.55 12.34
CA GLU A 39 -7.02 8.07 13.62
C GLU A 39 -5.91 7.03 13.50
N VAL A 40 -5.63 6.56 12.29
CA VAL A 40 -4.57 5.58 12.06
C VAL A 40 -3.29 6.33 11.68
N PRO A 41 -2.26 6.32 12.53
CA PRO A 41 -1.00 6.97 12.17
C PRO A 41 -0.30 6.16 11.08
N VAL A 42 0.12 6.86 10.03
CA VAL A 42 0.83 6.25 8.91
C VAL A 42 2.17 6.94 8.79
N HIS A 43 3.23 6.19 9.01
CA HIS A 43 4.58 6.73 8.98
C HIS A 43 5.49 5.90 8.10
N ARG A 44 6.45 6.58 7.51
CA ARG A 44 7.52 5.93 6.77
C ARG A 44 8.65 5.60 7.74
N SER A 45 9.16 4.40 7.67
CA SER A 45 10.30 4.01 8.52
C SER A 45 11.62 4.56 8.01
#